data_5fdc74c1674a0ca8fc86da3c584a4745
#
_entry.id   5fdc74c1674a0ca8fc86da3c584a4745
#
_cell.length_a   1.000
_cell.length_b   1.000
_cell.length_c   1.000
_cell.angle_alpha   90.00
_cell.angle_beta   90.00
_cell.angle_gamma   90.00
#
_symmetry.space_group_name_H-M   'P 1'
#
loop_
_entity.id
_entity.type
_entity.pdbx_description
1 polymer ?
#
loop_
_entity_poly.entity_id
_entity_poly.type
_entity_poly.pdbx_seq_one_letter_code
_entity_poly.pdbx_strand_id
1 'polypeptide(L)'
;RGPGDVYKRQVVIETGYKTSPEENPKQIEFAKLYLTNVVTGKRYIKKLVEDGIVDGWDDPRLVSIAALRRRGFTPEAIKMFVELVGVTKAQGSVEYPMLEYCIREDLKLKVKRMMAVLDPVKLVIDNYPEGQVEYMEVANNQENPEMGTRKVPFTKELYIEREDFMEEPPKKYFRLFPGNEVRLMNAYFVTCTDSVSYTHLTLPTILRV
;
A
#
# COMPACT_ATOMS: atom_id res chain seq x y z
N ARG A 1 9.36 26.78 28.04
CA ARG A 1 9.13 25.99 29.25
C ARG A 1 8.02 26.69 30.05
N GLY A 2 6.87 26.01 30.21
CA GLY A 2 5.77 26.57 30.98
C GLY A 2 6.02 26.45 32.49
N PRO A 3 5.41 27.31 33.32
CA PRO A 3 5.60 27.24 34.77
C PRO A 3 5.24 25.89 35.39
N GLY A 4 4.33 25.11 34.78
CA GLY A 4 3.97 23.76 35.24
C GLY A 4 5.10 22.73 35.19
N ASP A 5 6.09 22.89 34.31
CA ASP A 5 7.20 21.95 34.15
C ASP A 5 8.24 22.09 35.27
N VAL A 6 8.42 23.31 35.75
CA VAL A 6 9.29 23.60 36.88
C VAL A 6 8.71 22.99 38.17
N TYR A 7 7.41 23.14 38.39
CA TYR A 7 6.69 22.57 39.53
C TYR A 7 6.76 21.04 39.62
N LYS A 8 6.55 20.38 38.52
CA LYS A 8 6.60 18.90 38.49
C LYS A 8 7.98 18.36 38.81
N ARG A 9 9.04 19.01 38.31
CA ARG A 9 10.43 18.67 38.65
C ARG A 9 10.72 18.91 40.10
N GLN A 10 10.28 20.04 40.65
CA GLN A 10 10.49 20.42 42.04
C GLN A 10 9.83 19.43 43.00
N VAL A 11 8.59 19.02 42.73
CA VAL A 11 7.89 18.01 43.55
C VAL A 11 8.63 16.66 43.53
N VAL A 12 9.16 16.20 42.40
CA VAL A 12 9.94 14.96 42.36
C VAL A 12 11.25 15.05 43.16
N ILE A 13 11.88 16.21 43.17
CA ILE A 13 13.10 16.45 43.96
C ILE A 13 12.74 16.53 45.48
N GLU A 14 11.69 17.28 45.84
CA GLU A 14 11.29 17.51 47.22
C GLU A 14 10.72 16.25 47.89
N THR A 15 10.07 15.36 47.09
CA THR A 15 9.55 14.08 47.61
C THR A 15 10.64 13.01 47.83
N GLY A 16 11.88 13.27 47.39
CA GLY A 16 13.00 12.34 47.55
C GLY A 16 12.76 10.99 46.83
N TYR A 17 11.91 10.98 45.78
CA TYR A 17 11.50 9.76 45.10
C TYR A 17 12.67 8.96 44.55
N LYS A 18 13.74 9.67 44.11
CA LYS A 18 15.03 9.07 43.71
C LYS A 18 16.16 10.03 44.01
N THR A 19 17.23 9.50 44.52
CA THR A 19 18.39 10.29 44.98
C THR A 19 19.31 10.71 43.82
N SER A 20 19.28 9.99 42.68
CA SER A 20 20.07 10.29 41.49
C SER A 20 19.27 11.11 40.47
N PRO A 21 19.81 12.23 39.96
CA PRO A 21 19.18 13.01 38.90
C PRO A 21 18.96 12.20 37.60
N GLU A 22 19.75 11.15 37.38
CA GLU A 22 19.66 10.30 36.20
C GLU A 22 18.45 9.32 36.27
N GLU A 23 18.08 8.91 37.48
CA GLU A 23 16.98 8.00 37.76
C GLU A 23 15.63 8.71 37.86
N ASN A 24 15.62 10.03 38.01
CA ASN A 24 14.38 10.78 38.09
C ASN A 24 13.63 10.83 36.74
N PRO A 25 12.30 10.73 36.75
CA PRO A 25 11.51 10.88 35.55
C PRO A 25 11.79 12.22 34.87
N LYS A 26 12.05 12.19 33.56
CA LYS A 26 12.28 13.39 32.77
C LYS A 26 11.03 13.74 32.00
N GLN A 27 10.62 14.99 32.05
CA GLN A 27 9.56 15.50 31.17
C GLN A 27 10.20 15.80 29.81
N ILE A 28 9.68 15.14 28.79
CA ILE A 28 10.10 15.32 27.40
C ILE A 28 8.95 15.97 26.64
N GLU A 29 9.23 17.06 25.97
CA GLU A 29 8.29 17.73 25.06
C GLU A 29 8.68 17.44 23.62
N PHE A 30 7.70 17.14 22.80
CA PHE A 30 7.86 16.95 21.37
C PHE A 30 6.71 17.60 20.59
N ALA A 31 6.97 17.98 19.35
CA ALA A 31 5.98 18.57 18.50
C ALA A 31 5.01 17.51 17.97
N LYS A 32 3.82 17.97 17.57
CA LYS A 32 2.85 17.12 16.89
C LYS A 32 3.37 16.80 15.48
N LEU A 33 3.31 15.52 15.11
CA LEU A 33 3.55 15.06 13.76
C LEU A 33 2.34 15.37 12.86
N TYR A 34 2.59 15.99 11.72
CA TYR A 34 1.61 16.23 10.69
C TYR A 34 1.91 15.37 9.47
N LEU A 35 0.89 14.72 8.95
CA LEU A 35 0.94 14.01 7.67
C LEU A 35 0.26 14.89 6.61
N THR A 36 0.89 15.00 5.44
CA THR A 36 0.31 15.74 4.31
C THR A 36 -0.97 15.06 3.81
N ASN A 37 -1.94 15.87 3.42
CA ASN A 37 -3.22 15.42 2.86
C ASN A 37 -4.04 14.48 3.74
N VAL A 38 -3.77 14.48 5.06
CA VAL A 38 -4.44 13.58 6.00
C VAL A 38 -4.92 14.34 7.24
N VAL A 39 -6.14 14.02 7.65
CA VAL A 39 -6.72 14.57 8.88
C VAL A 39 -6.34 13.70 10.07
N THR A 40 -5.47 14.21 10.95
CA THR A 40 -5.03 13.53 12.17
C THR A 40 -5.69 14.06 13.44
N GLY A 41 -6.43 15.18 13.34
CA GLY A 41 -7.05 15.84 14.48
C GLY A 41 -8.26 15.11 15.03
N LYS A 42 -8.23 14.69 16.31
CA LYS A 42 -9.33 13.96 16.98
C LYS A 42 -10.69 14.64 16.80
N ARG A 43 -10.76 15.98 16.84
CA ARG A 43 -12.03 16.73 16.64
C ARG A 43 -12.64 16.48 15.28
N TYR A 44 -11.82 16.50 14.24
CA TYR A 44 -12.28 16.31 12.86
C TYR A 44 -12.71 14.87 12.62
N ILE A 45 -11.93 13.90 13.11
CA ILE A 45 -12.28 12.48 13.00
C ILE A 45 -13.60 12.20 13.74
N LYS A 46 -13.76 12.74 14.95
CA LYS A 46 -15.01 12.62 15.72
C LYS A 46 -16.21 13.15 14.91
N LYS A 47 -16.06 14.32 14.30
CA LYS A 47 -17.12 14.92 13.47
C LYS A 47 -17.46 14.04 12.26
N LEU A 48 -16.46 13.48 11.56
CA LEU A 48 -16.69 12.57 10.43
C LEU A 48 -17.50 11.32 10.85
N VAL A 49 -17.25 10.81 12.05
CA VAL A 49 -18.01 9.67 12.60
C VAL A 49 -19.42 10.09 13.00
N GLU A 50 -19.58 11.23 13.68
CA GLU A 50 -20.88 11.74 14.13
C GLU A 50 -21.81 12.14 12.96
N ASP A 51 -21.22 12.68 11.89
CA ASP A 51 -21.93 13.05 10.66
C ASP A 51 -22.21 11.82 9.75
N GLY A 52 -21.78 10.62 10.13
CA GLY A 52 -21.98 9.40 9.35
C GLY A 52 -21.22 9.32 8.04
N ILE A 53 -20.19 10.17 7.86
CA ILE A 53 -19.34 10.17 6.66
C ILE A 53 -18.42 8.95 6.63
N VAL A 54 -18.02 8.48 7.80
CA VAL A 54 -17.23 7.28 8.00
C VAL A 54 -17.94 6.35 9.00
N ASP A 55 -17.78 5.04 8.85
CA ASP A 55 -18.50 4.04 9.62
C ASP A 55 -18.05 3.96 11.11
N GLY A 56 -16.86 4.46 11.41
CA GLY A 56 -16.33 4.46 12.78
C GLY A 56 -14.87 4.88 12.83
N TRP A 57 -14.28 4.76 14.03
CA TRP A 57 -12.88 5.14 14.25
C TRP A 57 -11.86 4.22 13.56
N ASP A 58 -12.28 3.04 13.16
CA ASP A 58 -11.48 2.05 12.43
C ASP A 58 -11.74 2.04 10.92
N ASP A 59 -12.52 3.01 10.42
CA ASP A 59 -12.79 3.14 8.98
C ASP A 59 -11.46 3.23 8.21
N PRO A 60 -11.26 2.38 7.16
CA PRO A 60 -10.00 2.34 6.40
C PRO A 60 -9.60 3.66 5.74
N ARG A 61 -10.54 4.58 5.55
CA ARG A 61 -10.28 5.92 5.02
C ARG A 61 -9.56 6.84 6.02
N LEU A 62 -9.55 6.48 7.30
CA LEU A 62 -8.88 7.23 8.36
C LEU A 62 -7.43 6.80 8.56
N VAL A 63 -6.69 7.59 9.34
CA VAL A 63 -5.30 7.31 9.75
C VAL A 63 -5.19 7.03 11.26
N SER A 64 -6.28 6.68 11.91
CA SER A 64 -6.22 6.18 13.28
C SER A 64 -5.43 4.87 13.32
N ILE A 65 -4.83 4.53 14.45
CA ILE A 65 -4.12 3.25 14.61
C ILE A 65 -5.06 2.05 14.35
N ALA A 66 -6.33 2.16 14.75
CA ALA A 66 -7.34 1.15 14.47
C ALA A 66 -7.60 1.00 12.95
N ALA A 67 -7.71 2.11 12.23
CA ALA A 67 -7.89 2.13 10.79
C ALA A 67 -6.66 1.57 10.05
N LEU A 68 -5.47 1.98 10.43
CA LEU A 68 -4.22 1.47 9.87
C LEU A 68 -4.11 -0.05 10.09
N ARG A 69 -4.43 -0.53 11.30
CA ARG A 69 -4.47 -1.96 11.59
C ARG A 69 -5.46 -2.70 10.71
N ARG A 70 -6.67 -2.17 10.51
CA ARG A 70 -7.68 -2.74 9.62
C ARG A 70 -7.22 -2.79 8.17
N ARG A 71 -6.42 -1.81 7.73
CA ARG A 71 -5.78 -1.78 6.41
C ARG A 71 -4.61 -2.75 6.26
N GLY A 72 -4.16 -3.40 7.32
CA GLY A 72 -3.05 -4.35 7.31
C GLY A 72 -1.68 -3.74 7.63
N PHE A 73 -1.62 -2.51 8.16
CA PHE A 73 -0.36 -1.96 8.66
C PHE A 73 0.10 -2.73 9.91
N THR A 74 1.34 -3.18 9.87
CA THR A 74 1.97 -3.91 10.95
C THR A 74 2.50 -2.96 12.03
N PRO A 75 2.59 -3.39 13.30
CA PRO A 75 3.23 -2.59 14.35
C PRO A 75 4.68 -2.23 14.01
N GLU A 76 5.40 -3.14 13.34
CA GLU A 76 6.79 -2.97 12.92
C GLU A 76 6.91 -1.83 11.89
N ALA A 77 6.03 -1.80 10.89
CA ALA A 77 6.01 -0.71 9.91
C ALA A 77 5.73 0.66 10.54
N ILE A 78 4.80 0.70 11.52
CA ILE A 78 4.48 1.95 12.23
C ILE A 78 5.67 2.40 13.10
N LYS A 79 6.35 1.48 13.78
CA LYS A 79 7.57 1.77 14.55
C LYS A 79 8.68 2.30 13.63
N MET A 80 8.94 1.61 12.52
CA MET A 80 9.90 2.03 11.51
C MET A 80 9.61 3.45 11.01
N PHE A 81 8.34 3.76 10.74
CA PHE A 81 7.93 5.11 10.34
C PHE A 81 8.26 6.15 11.42
N VAL A 82 7.93 5.89 12.68
CA VAL A 82 8.20 6.82 13.79
C VAL A 82 9.70 7.01 14.02
N GLU A 83 10.50 5.95 13.85
CA GLU A 83 11.96 6.01 13.94
C GLU A 83 12.58 6.84 12.82
N LEU A 84 12.10 6.67 11.58
CA LEU A 84 12.58 7.45 10.43
C LEU A 84 12.24 8.94 10.56
N VAL A 85 11.05 9.25 11.05
CA VAL A 85 10.62 10.64 11.28
C VAL A 85 11.39 11.26 12.46
N GLY A 86 11.68 10.47 13.47
CA GLY A 86 12.31 10.90 14.71
C GLY A 86 11.39 11.75 15.58
N VAL A 87 11.85 12.01 16.81
CA VAL A 87 11.15 12.86 17.78
C VAL A 87 11.85 14.21 17.87
N THR A 88 11.18 15.27 17.41
CA THR A 88 11.71 16.63 17.40
C THR A 88 10.84 17.59 18.19
N LYS A 89 11.40 18.72 18.64
CA LYS A 89 10.64 19.81 19.25
C LYS A 89 10.08 20.77 18.21
N ALA A 90 10.66 20.77 17.02
CA ALA A 90 10.18 21.57 15.89
C ALA A 90 8.98 20.87 15.23
N GLN A 91 7.98 21.66 14.90
CA GLN A 91 6.83 21.16 14.15
C GLN A 91 7.27 20.75 12.74
N GLY A 92 7.00 19.51 12.38
CA GLY A 92 7.34 18.96 11.08
C GLY A 92 6.09 18.40 10.37
N SER A 93 6.10 18.44 9.05
CA SER A 93 5.14 17.74 8.21
C SER A 93 5.87 16.66 7.43
N VAL A 94 5.30 15.48 7.41
CA VAL A 94 5.84 14.31 6.71
C VAL A 94 4.86 13.88 5.63
N GLU A 95 5.37 13.49 4.49
CA GLU A 95 4.55 13.02 3.39
C GLU A 95 3.96 11.63 3.67
N TYR A 96 2.68 11.43 3.32
CA TYR A 96 2.00 10.15 3.51
C TYR A 96 2.69 8.98 2.79
N PRO A 97 3.27 9.15 1.58
CA PRO A 97 4.05 8.11 0.91
C PRO A 97 5.20 7.52 1.74
N MET A 98 5.73 8.24 2.71
CA MET A 98 6.76 7.71 3.62
C MET A 98 6.20 6.62 4.55
N LEU A 99 4.96 6.78 5.01
CA LEU A 99 4.26 5.73 5.78
C LEU A 99 3.97 4.51 4.89
N GLU A 100 3.59 4.73 3.64
CA GLU A 100 3.37 3.65 2.66
C GLU A 100 4.67 2.92 2.31
N TYR A 101 5.78 3.63 2.25
CA TYR A 101 7.11 3.03 2.08
C TYR A 101 7.43 2.07 3.23
N CYS A 102 7.21 2.48 4.47
CA CYS A 102 7.49 1.64 5.64
C CYS A 102 6.69 0.33 5.64
N ILE A 103 5.38 0.38 5.31
CA ILE A 103 4.58 -0.85 5.22
C ILE A 103 5.01 -1.73 4.04
N ARG A 104 5.38 -1.13 2.91
CA ARG A 104 5.88 -1.87 1.75
C ARG A 104 7.17 -2.62 2.07
N GLU A 105 8.13 -1.96 2.72
CA GLU A 105 9.40 -2.58 3.12
C GLU A 105 9.18 -3.70 4.15
N ASP A 106 8.31 -3.50 5.13
CA ASP A 106 8.03 -4.53 6.14
C ASP A 106 7.34 -5.77 5.53
N LEU A 107 6.38 -5.56 4.63
CA LEU A 107 5.65 -6.66 3.99
C LEU A 107 6.43 -7.35 2.86
N LYS A 108 7.46 -6.71 2.34
CA LYS A 108 8.22 -7.14 1.17
C LYS A 108 8.69 -8.60 1.23
N LEU A 109 9.15 -9.04 2.40
CA LEU A 109 9.63 -10.41 2.62
C LEU A 109 8.65 -11.31 3.38
N LYS A 110 7.58 -10.74 3.95
CA LYS A 110 6.69 -11.45 4.89
C LYS A 110 5.41 -11.97 4.24
N VAL A 111 5.00 -11.42 3.10
CA VAL A 111 3.68 -11.74 2.54
C VAL A 111 3.76 -12.26 1.10
N LYS A 112 2.74 -13.01 0.72
CA LYS A 112 2.55 -13.44 -0.68
C LYS A 112 2.17 -12.24 -1.53
N ARG A 113 2.78 -12.12 -2.70
CA ARG A 113 2.42 -11.10 -3.70
C ARG A 113 1.34 -11.63 -4.61
N MET A 114 0.18 -11.02 -4.56
CA MET A 114 -0.97 -11.36 -5.40
C MET A 114 -1.20 -10.23 -6.42
N MET A 115 -1.61 -10.61 -7.63
CA MET A 115 -2.13 -9.66 -8.60
C MET A 115 -3.61 -9.45 -8.34
N ALA A 116 -4.05 -8.20 -8.35
CA ALA A 116 -5.46 -7.82 -8.29
C ALA A 116 -5.77 -6.94 -9.51
N VAL A 117 -6.88 -7.21 -10.18
CA VAL A 117 -7.38 -6.42 -11.31
C VAL A 117 -8.63 -5.70 -10.81
N LEU A 118 -8.57 -4.37 -10.74
CA LEU A 118 -9.64 -3.54 -10.17
C LEU A 118 -10.58 -2.98 -11.25
N ASP A 119 -10.02 -2.57 -12.39
CA ASP A 119 -10.78 -2.14 -13.56
C ASP A 119 -10.47 -3.07 -14.75
N PRO A 120 -11.16 -4.22 -14.84
CA PRO A 120 -10.81 -5.29 -15.75
C PRO A 120 -11.13 -4.98 -17.20
N VAL A 121 -10.18 -5.29 -18.07
CA VAL A 121 -10.36 -5.39 -19.51
C VAL A 121 -10.15 -6.85 -19.91
N LYS A 122 -11.08 -7.39 -20.70
CA LYS A 122 -11.03 -8.78 -21.15
C LYS A 122 -10.01 -8.92 -22.28
N LEU A 123 -9.04 -9.80 -22.08
CA LEU A 123 -8.05 -10.20 -23.07
C LEU A 123 -8.44 -11.59 -23.61
N VAL A 124 -8.65 -11.70 -24.91
CA VAL A 124 -8.95 -12.96 -25.58
C VAL A 124 -7.76 -13.36 -26.44
N ILE A 125 -7.29 -14.60 -26.26
CA ILE A 125 -6.15 -15.14 -27.02
C ILE A 125 -6.69 -15.99 -28.15
N ASP A 126 -6.63 -15.48 -29.39
CA ASP A 126 -7.27 -16.07 -30.54
C ASP A 126 -6.74 -17.45 -30.90
N ASN A 127 -5.45 -17.66 -30.83
CA ASN A 127 -4.77 -18.91 -31.15
C ASN A 127 -4.63 -19.89 -29.97
N TYR A 128 -5.33 -19.63 -28.84
CA TYR A 128 -5.36 -20.56 -27.72
C TYR A 128 -6.59 -21.48 -27.81
N PRO A 129 -6.41 -22.80 -27.62
CA PRO A 129 -7.52 -23.75 -27.73
C PRO A 129 -8.64 -23.48 -26.74
N GLU A 130 -9.89 -23.58 -27.20
CA GLU A 130 -11.04 -23.37 -26.36
C GLU A 130 -11.18 -24.49 -25.31
N GLY A 131 -11.50 -24.11 -24.07
CA GLY A 131 -11.63 -25.04 -22.95
C GLY A 131 -10.30 -25.57 -22.38
N GLN A 132 -9.17 -25.25 -22.98
CA GLN A 132 -7.86 -25.62 -22.43
C GLN A 132 -7.52 -24.74 -21.23
N VAL A 133 -7.01 -25.38 -20.17
CA VAL A 133 -6.50 -24.70 -18.97
C VAL A 133 -5.10 -25.20 -18.69
N GLU A 134 -4.13 -24.32 -18.70
CA GLU A 134 -2.75 -24.59 -18.27
C GLU A 134 -2.52 -23.99 -16.90
N TYR A 135 -1.63 -24.58 -16.12
CA TYR A 135 -1.28 -24.07 -14.81
C TYR A 135 0.17 -23.55 -14.81
N MET A 136 0.30 -22.23 -14.76
CA MET A 136 1.60 -21.57 -14.65
C MET A 136 2.09 -21.59 -13.22
N GLU A 137 3.34 -21.96 -13.02
CA GLU A 137 3.95 -21.92 -11.70
C GLU A 137 4.50 -20.52 -11.41
N VAL A 138 3.98 -19.89 -10.37
CA VAL A 138 4.29 -18.52 -10.01
C VAL A 138 4.82 -18.45 -8.58
N ALA A 139 5.97 -17.82 -8.38
CA ALA A 139 6.51 -17.60 -7.06
C ALA A 139 5.55 -16.78 -6.18
N ASN A 140 5.31 -17.24 -4.96
CA ASN A 140 4.48 -16.51 -4.01
C ASN A 140 5.11 -15.17 -3.60
N ASN A 141 6.45 -15.14 -3.55
CA ASN A 141 7.23 -13.93 -3.35
C ASN A 141 8.56 -14.08 -4.09
N GLN A 142 8.88 -13.12 -4.97
CA GLN A 142 10.11 -13.18 -5.76
C GLN A 142 11.39 -12.94 -4.92
N GLU A 143 11.25 -12.24 -3.79
CA GLU A 143 12.37 -11.89 -2.92
C GLU A 143 12.55 -12.88 -1.76
N ASN A 144 11.54 -13.74 -1.50
CA ASN A 144 11.59 -14.76 -0.48
C ASN A 144 11.20 -16.13 -1.07
N PRO A 145 12.17 -16.89 -1.60
CA PRO A 145 11.92 -18.21 -2.21
C PRO A 145 11.33 -19.25 -1.24
N GLU A 146 11.56 -19.10 0.06
CA GLU A 146 11.03 -20.00 1.09
C GLU A 146 9.49 -20.03 1.14
N MET A 147 8.85 -18.98 0.61
CA MET A 147 7.38 -18.92 0.52
C MET A 147 6.81 -19.87 -0.55
N GLY A 148 7.67 -20.52 -1.35
CA GLY A 148 7.26 -21.47 -2.37
C GLY A 148 6.54 -20.84 -3.54
N THR A 149 5.85 -21.69 -4.30
CA THR A 149 5.14 -21.31 -5.53
C THR A 149 3.64 -21.60 -5.41
N ARG A 150 2.88 -21.10 -6.36
CA ARG A 150 1.46 -21.41 -6.56
C ARG A 150 1.17 -21.63 -8.03
N LYS A 151 0.16 -22.44 -8.32
CA LYS A 151 -0.33 -22.67 -9.66
C LYS A 151 -1.42 -21.64 -9.99
N VAL A 152 -1.22 -20.89 -11.07
CA VAL A 152 -2.19 -19.91 -11.59
C VAL A 152 -2.74 -20.42 -12.91
N PRO A 153 -4.08 -20.53 -13.07
CA PRO A 153 -4.67 -20.99 -14.31
C PRO A 153 -4.45 -19.95 -15.44
N PHE A 154 -4.10 -20.45 -16.60
CA PHE A 154 -4.01 -19.71 -17.85
C PHE A 154 -5.03 -20.28 -18.83
N THR A 155 -5.86 -19.43 -19.41
CA THR A 155 -6.95 -19.81 -20.29
C THR A 155 -7.00 -18.91 -21.53
N LYS A 156 -7.89 -19.21 -22.48
CA LYS A 156 -8.14 -18.38 -23.66
C LYS A 156 -8.61 -16.96 -23.27
N GLU A 157 -9.39 -16.85 -22.20
CA GLU A 157 -9.90 -15.58 -21.69
C GLU A 157 -9.15 -15.20 -20.42
N LEU A 158 -8.60 -14.01 -20.40
CA LEU A 158 -7.86 -13.41 -19.27
C LEU A 158 -8.40 -12.02 -18.99
N TYR A 159 -7.99 -11.46 -17.86
CA TYR A 159 -8.31 -10.08 -17.50
C TYR A 159 -7.03 -9.34 -17.14
N ILE A 160 -6.90 -8.14 -17.67
CA ILE A 160 -5.81 -7.21 -17.37
C ILE A 160 -6.38 -5.90 -16.81
N GLU A 161 -5.55 -5.10 -16.19
CA GLU A 161 -5.97 -3.77 -15.75
C GLU A 161 -6.17 -2.85 -16.95
N ARG A 162 -7.19 -1.98 -16.93
CA ARG A 162 -7.46 -1.04 -18.03
C ARG A 162 -6.27 -0.14 -18.34
N GLU A 163 -5.51 0.25 -17.32
CA GLU A 163 -4.28 1.05 -17.51
C GLU A 163 -3.17 0.31 -18.25
N ASP A 164 -3.24 -1.02 -18.34
CA ASP A 164 -2.28 -1.84 -19.09
C ASP A 164 -2.56 -1.89 -20.59
N PHE A 165 -3.65 -1.27 -21.05
CA PHE A 165 -4.00 -1.16 -22.46
C PHE A 165 -4.33 0.26 -22.87
N MET A 166 -3.88 0.67 -24.07
CA MET A 166 -4.19 1.96 -24.69
C MET A 166 -4.21 1.82 -26.21
N GLU A 167 -5.27 2.34 -26.86
CA GLU A 167 -5.39 2.27 -28.32
C GLU A 167 -4.39 3.21 -29.02
N GLU A 168 -4.29 4.44 -28.52
CA GLU A 168 -3.38 5.46 -29.04
C GLU A 168 -2.35 5.84 -27.96
N PRO A 169 -1.26 5.08 -27.82
CA PRO A 169 -0.32 5.29 -26.74
C PRO A 169 0.61 6.49 -26.98
N PRO A 170 1.03 7.20 -25.92
CA PRO A 170 2.09 8.19 -25.99
C PRO A 170 3.45 7.53 -26.23
N LYS A 171 4.45 8.30 -26.73
CA LYS A 171 5.79 7.81 -27.14
C LYS A 171 6.56 6.95 -26.10
N LYS A 172 6.19 6.97 -24.81
CA LYS A 172 6.86 6.23 -23.74
C LYS A 172 5.93 5.21 -23.06
N TYR A 173 4.92 4.74 -23.76
CA TYR A 173 4.04 3.70 -23.24
C TYR A 173 4.58 2.32 -23.67
N PHE A 174 4.91 1.48 -22.68
CA PHE A 174 5.55 0.16 -22.89
C PHE A 174 4.62 -1.01 -22.54
N ARG A 175 3.30 -0.76 -22.46
CA ARG A 175 2.30 -1.78 -22.19
C ARG A 175 1.58 -2.17 -23.47
N LEU A 176 0.44 -2.85 -23.37
CA LEU A 176 -0.27 -3.42 -24.52
C LEU A 176 -0.98 -2.34 -25.33
N PHE A 177 -0.80 -2.37 -26.66
CA PHE A 177 -1.54 -1.58 -27.65
C PHE A 177 -1.59 -2.33 -28.99
N PRO A 178 -2.46 -1.95 -29.95
CA PRO A 178 -2.56 -2.63 -31.23
C PRO A 178 -1.21 -2.73 -31.97
N GLY A 179 -0.82 -3.95 -32.34
CA GLY A 179 0.46 -4.24 -33.00
C GLY A 179 1.66 -4.38 -32.07
N ASN A 180 1.53 -4.13 -30.78
CA ASN A 180 2.63 -4.29 -29.83
C ASN A 180 2.64 -5.66 -29.17
N GLU A 181 3.85 -6.13 -28.87
CA GLU A 181 4.08 -7.38 -28.13
C GLU A 181 4.46 -7.09 -26.68
N VAL A 182 3.84 -7.79 -25.75
CA VAL A 182 4.17 -7.72 -24.34
C VAL A 182 4.29 -9.12 -23.75
N ARG A 183 5.06 -9.25 -22.67
CA ARG A 183 5.16 -10.49 -21.92
C ARG A 183 4.17 -10.47 -20.76
N LEU A 184 3.25 -11.43 -20.76
CA LEU A 184 2.43 -11.70 -19.57
C LEU A 184 3.30 -12.35 -18.49
N MET A 185 3.18 -11.86 -17.26
CA MET A 185 4.05 -12.26 -16.15
C MET A 185 3.97 -13.78 -15.89
N ASN A 186 5.13 -14.46 -15.96
CA ASN A 186 5.27 -15.91 -15.82
C ASN A 186 4.48 -16.74 -16.83
N ALA A 187 4.10 -16.15 -17.96
CA ALA A 187 3.37 -16.82 -19.02
C ALA A 187 4.01 -16.49 -20.39
N TYR A 188 3.20 -16.25 -21.36
CA TYR A 188 3.58 -16.11 -22.76
C TYR A 188 3.79 -14.66 -23.19
N PHE A 189 4.42 -14.50 -24.35
CA PHE A 189 4.39 -13.25 -25.10
C PHE A 189 3.08 -13.18 -25.89
N VAL A 190 2.46 -12.03 -25.90
CA VAL A 190 1.21 -11.78 -26.59
C VAL A 190 1.30 -10.51 -27.41
N THR A 191 0.75 -10.55 -28.61
CA THR A 191 0.65 -9.38 -29.50
C THR A 191 -0.81 -9.01 -29.68
N CYS A 192 -1.17 -7.76 -29.37
CA CYS A 192 -2.53 -7.28 -29.61
C CYS A 192 -2.76 -7.12 -31.10
N THR A 193 -3.74 -7.83 -31.66
CA THR A 193 -4.10 -7.77 -33.08
C THR A 193 -5.13 -6.70 -33.34
N ASP A 194 -6.10 -6.53 -32.43
CA ASP A 194 -7.19 -5.57 -32.58
C ASP A 194 -7.75 -5.18 -31.22
N SER A 195 -8.61 -4.19 -31.18
CA SER A 195 -9.41 -3.78 -30.02
C SER A 195 -10.87 -3.66 -30.43
N VAL A 196 -11.76 -4.29 -29.68
CA VAL A 196 -13.20 -4.25 -29.94
C VAL A 196 -13.89 -3.60 -28.75
N SER A 197 -14.45 -2.42 -28.98
CA SER A 197 -15.19 -1.65 -27.99
C SER A 197 -16.70 -1.76 -28.25
N TYR A 198 -17.34 -2.69 -27.53
CA TYR A 198 -18.80 -2.71 -27.41
C TYR A 198 -19.20 -2.18 -26.00
N THR A 199 -20.04 -2.89 -25.28
CA THR A 199 -20.36 -2.59 -23.88
C THR A 199 -19.17 -2.86 -22.93
N HIS A 200 -18.27 -3.76 -23.36
CA HIS A 200 -17.02 -4.09 -22.65
C HIS A 200 -15.87 -4.15 -23.65
N LEU A 201 -14.75 -3.56 -23.32
CA LEU A 201 -13.54 -3.63 -24.13
C LEU A 201 -13.02 -5.08 -24.12
N THR A 202 -12.81 -5.64 -25.33
CA THR A 202 -12.23 -6.98 -25.54
C THR A 202 -11.01 -6.84 -26.44
N LEU A 203 -9.91 -7.46 -26.07
CA LEU A 203 -8.63 -7.38 -26.78
C LEU A 203 -8.33 -8.74 -27.43
N PRO A 204 -8.65 -8.95 -28.70
CA PRO A 204 -8.15 -10.11 -29.45
C PRO A 204 -6.63 -10.04 -29.56
N THR A 205 -5.97 -11.17 -29.31
CA THR A 205 -4.52 -11.20 -29.11
C THR A 205 -3.98 -12.54 -29.63
N ILE A 206 -2.81 -12.52 -30.25
CA ILE A 206 -2.11 -13.73 -30.68
C ILE A 206 -1.01 -14.06 -29.69
N LEU A 207 -1.00 -15.32 -29.26
CA LEU A 207 0.02 -15.87 -28.38
C LEU A 207 1.26 -16.24 -29.22
N ARG A 208 2.44 -15.82 -28.75
CA ARG A 208 3.72 -16.29 -29.27
C ARG A 208 4.45 -17.08 -28.19
N VAL A 209 5.01 -18.21 -28.57
CA VAL A 209 5.83 -19.09 -27.74
C VAL A 209 7.29 -18.70 -27.83
#